data_41674eaeb79bd34007570eeacc77080d
#
_entry.id   41674eaeb79bd34007570eeacc77080d
#
_cell.length_a   1.000
_cell.length_b   1.000
_cell.length_c   1.000
_cell.angle_alpha   90.00
_cell.angle_beta   90.00
_cell.angle_gamma   90.00
#
_symmetry.space_group_name_H-M   'P 1'
#
loop_
_entity.id
_entity.type
_entity.pdbx_description
1 polymer ?
#
loop_
_entity_poly.entity_id
_entity_poly.type
_entity_poly.pdbx_seq_one_letter_code
_entity_poly.pdbx_strand_id
1 'polypeptide(L)'
;GIMYQIFPDRFYRDGNETIKHGVMRNWGEQPYFRPNGEGKVLNNDFFGGNLKGVREKLGYLKSLGVSVIYFNPIFEAFSNHRYDTGDYLAIDPNLGTKEDLDALIADAKKLGMRVILDGVFNHTGDDSRYFNRYSNYPSLGAYQSNQSPYYDWYTFHGSRDHYDSWWGIDTLPAIRESSESYQTFMFSEDGVIKHWLRHGIGGYRLDVADELPGFFLKKLRKAAKEQDPEAIIIGEVWEDASNKIAYGERREYFQGDELDSVMNYPLKDAIINFLLSGNTSRLREVIAMLIDHYPKSTLDCLMNHLGTHDTARILTVLGGKSCHSKDEMAVTSLNEQEKAAAKELLKMGAVVQFTLPGVPCIYYGDEIGMEGYSDPFCRGCYDWENGDRQLRSFYEQLGRIRGQLKDVFRDGTYREIYATQTFLVYERKSKAGSVYVYVNRGSCQYKLSFEGAFREYLSGKTYRDGMIIKKGEYGIISRI
;
A
#
# COMPACT_ATOMS: atom_id res chain seq x y z
N GLY A 1 13.13 3.64 6.17
CA GLY A 1 12.08 4.59 5.79
C GLY A 1 10.70 4.18 6.27
N ILE A 2 9.73 5.01 5.97
CA ILE A 2 8.31 4.77 6.21
C ILE A 2 7.58 5.11 4.92
N MET A 3 6.71 4.23 4.47
CA MET A 3 5.85 4.43 3.31
C MET A 3 4.47 4.91 3.77
N TYR A 4 3.82 5.72 2.95
CA TYR A 4 2.46 6.19 3.17
C TYR A 4 1.66 6.04 1.89
N GLN A 5 0.59 5.24 1.94
CA GLN A 5 -0.29 4.98 0.79
C GLN A 5 -1.41 6.01 0.76
N ILE A 6 -1.58 6.67 -0.39
CA ILE A 6 -2.60 7.68 -0.62
C ILE A 6 -3.57 7.23 -1.71
N PHE A 7 -4.86 7.29 -1.40
CA PHE A 7 -5.94 7.28 -2.39
C PHE A 7 -6.25 8.74 -2.76
N PRO A 8 -5.78 9.24 -3.93
CA PRO A 8 -5.64 10.69 -4.16
C PRO A 8 -6.95 11.47 -4.07
N ASP A 9 -8.05 10.91 -4.60
CA ASP A 9 -9.37 11.53 -4.56
C ASP A 9 -9.91 11.77 -3.14
N ARG A 10 -9.35 11.08 -2.14
CA ARG A 10 -9.89 11.00 -0.77
C ARG A 10 -8.96 11.54 0.32
N PHE A 11 -7.80 12.09 -0.06
CA PHE A 11 -6.80 12.52 0.91
C PHE A 11 -6.95 14.00 1.29
N TYR A 12 -6.84 14.91 0.34
CA TYR A 12 -7.04 16.34 0.55
C TYR A 12 -7.30 17.05 -0.78
N ARG A 13 -8.24 17.96 -0.81
CA ARG A 13 -8.51 18.82 -1.97
C ARG A 13 -7.99 20.23 -1.74
N ASP A 14 -7.33 20.77 -2.75
CA ASP A 14 -6.92 22.15 -2.82
C ASP A 14 -8.05 23.01 -3.41
N GLY A 15 -8.53 23.95 -2.61
CA GLY A 15 -9.50 24.94 -3.08
C GLY A 15 -10.90 24.40 -3.43
N ASN A 16 -11.61 25.17 -4.26
CA ASN A 16 -12.97 24.89 -4.73
C ASN A 16 -12.99 24.33 -6.18
N GLU A 17 -11.95 23.64 -6.59
CA GLU A 17 -11.89 23.10 -7.95
C GLU A 17 -13.02 22.06 -8.13
N THR A 18 -13.76 22.21 -9.23
CA THR A 18 -14.75 21.22 -9.63
C THR A 18 -14.07 20.08 -10.38
N ILE A 19 -14.58 18.87 -10.19
CA ILE A 19 -14.15 17.70 -10.98
C ILE A 19 -14.46 17.93 -12.48
N LYS A 20 -13.70 17.26 -13.34
CA LYS A 20 -13.84 17.35 -14.80
C LYS A 20 -14.74 16.26 -15.39
N HIS A 21 -14.88 15.14 -14.68
CA HIS A 21 -15.77 14.03 -15.04
C HIS A 21 -16.31 13.32 -13.79
N GLY A 22 -17.39 12.56 -13.95
CA GLY A 22 -18.03 11.82 -12.87
C GLY A 22 -19.02 12.65 -12.05
N VAL A 23 -19.34 12.18 -10.86
CA VAL A 23 -20.32 12.76 -9.95
C VAL A 23 -19.62 13.30 -8.71
N MET A 24 -19.71 14.62 -8.48
CA MET A 24 -19.11 15.24 -7.30
C MET A 24 -19.90 14.92 -6.05
N ARG A 25 -19.20 14.53 -4.97
CA ARG A 25 -19.71 14.32 -3.62
C ARG A 25 -19.15 15.37 -2.65
N ASN A 26 -19.88 15.60 -1.55
CA ASN A 26 -19.32 16.42 -0.48
C ASN A 26 -18.24 15.68 0.29
N TRP A 27 -17.21 16.41 0.70
CA TRP A 27 -16.13 15.83 1.51
C TRP A 27 -16.65 15.25 2.81
N GLY A 28 -16.32 13.97 3.09
CA GLY A 28 -16.77 13.27 4.27
C GLY A 28 -18.10 12.52 4.13
N GLU A 29 -18.81 12.67 3.01
CA GLU A 29 -19.91 11.75 2.68
C GLU A 29 -19.40 10.33 2.51
N GLN A 30 -20.29 9.35 2.69
CA GLN A 30 -19.97 7.96 2.46
C GLN A 30 -19.77 7.69 0.95
N PRO A 31 -18.74 6.93 0.56
CA PRO A 31 -18.57 6.48 -0.81
C PRO A 31 -19.81 5.74 -1.33
N TYR A 32 -20.18 6.01 -2.57
CA TYR A 32 -21.36 5.41 -3.18
C TYR A 32 -21.12 3.93 -3.50
N PHE A 33 -22.09 3.08 -3.17
CA PHE A 33 -21.92 1.62 -3.26
C PHE A 33 -23.09 0.91 -3.94
N ARG A 34 -24.15 1.64 -4.31
CA ARG A 34 -25.35 1.03 -4.90
C ARG A 34 -25.19 0.84 -6.39
N PRO A 35 -25.69 -0.28 -6.96
CA PRO A 35 -25.71 -0.47 -8.39
C PRO A 35 -26.68 0.51 -9.05
N ASN A 36 -26.43 0.81 -10.33
CA ASN A 36 -27.34 1.56 -11.19
C ASN A 36 -28.52 0.69 -11.65
N GLY A 37 -29.39 1.22 -12.52
CA GLY A 37 -30.55 0.49 -13.05
C GLY A 37 -30.21 -0.79 -13.84
N GLU A 38 -28.95 -0.96 -14.25
CA GLU A 38 -28.42 -2.16 -14.93
C GLU A 38 -27.72 -3.14 -13.97
N GLY A 39 -27.75 -2.87 -12.67
CA GLY A 39 -27.09 -3.69 -11.67
C GLY A 39 -25.59 -3.50 -11.53
N LYS A 40 -25.02 -2.44 -12.14
CA LYS A 40 -23.58 -2.14 -12.13
C LYS A 40 -23.24 -1.03 -11.13
N VAL A 41 -22.20 -1.22 -10.31
CA VAL A 41 -21.59 -0.16 -9.52
C VAL A 41 -20.60 0.58 -10.40
N LEU A 42 -20.85 1.86 -10.68
CA LEU A 42 -20.08 2.63 -11.68
C LEU A 42 -18.73 3.13 -11.13
N ASN A 43 -18.56 3.25 -9.82
CA ASN A 43 -17.37 3.82 -9.21
C ASN A 43 -16.98 5.20 -9.76
N ASN A 44 -17.97 6.03 -10.08
CA ASN A 44 -17.80 7.34 -10.70
C ASN A 44 -18.13 8.51 -9.78
N ASP A 45 -18.20 8.27 -8.49
CA ASP A 45 -18.32 9.27 -7.45
C ASP A 45 -16.94 9.77 -7.00
N PHE A 46 -16.76 11.09 -7.00
CA PHE A 46 -15.50 11.75 -6.69
C PHE A 46 -15.68 12.76 -5.55
N PHE A 47 -14.65 12.95 -4.76
CA PHE A 47 -14.62 13.88 -3.64
C PHE A 47 -13.69 15.07 -3.89
N GLY A 48 -12.95 15.05 -5.01
CA GLY A 48 -12.15 16.17 -5.47
C GLY A 48 -10.79 16.30 -4.82
N GLY A 49 -10.30 15.27 -4.10
CA GLY A 49 -8.90 15.21 -3.70
C GLY A 49 -7.98 15.23 -4.92
N ASN A 50 -6.82 15.89 -4.83
CA ASN A 50 -5.97 16.14 -5.97
C ASN A 50 -4.47 16.22 -5.60
N LEU A 51 -3.60 16.31 -6.63
CA LEU A 51 -2.16 16.34 -6.44
C LEU A 51 -1.68 17.61 -5.72
N LYS A 52 -2.31 18.76 -5.97
CA LYS A 52 -2.02 20.01 -5.26
C LYS A 52 -2.33 19.87 -3.77
N GLY A 53 -3.47 19.25 -3.45
CA GLY A 53 -3.87 18.98 -2.07
C GLY A 53 -2.86 18.08 -1.36
N VAL A 54 -2.40 17.02 -2.00
CA VAL A 54 -1.33 16.17 -1.44
C VAL A 54 -0.06 17.00 -1.20
N ARG A 55 0.32 17.84 -2.15
CA ARG A 55 1.50 18.72 -2.04
C ARG A 55 1.41 19.64 -0.81
N GLU A 56 0.25 20.21 -0.51
CA GLU A 56 0.02 21.02 0.70
C GLU A 56 0.21 20.21 2.00
N LYS A 57 -0.02 18.91 1.96
CA LYS A 57 0.10 18.02 3.12
C LYS A 57 1.47 17.33 3.27
N LEU A 58 2.47 17.68 2.45
CA LEU A 58 3.82 17.13 2.57
C LEU A 58 4.45 17.37 3.94
N GLY A 59 4.20 18.53 4.56
CA GLY A 59 4.66 18.83 5.93
C GLY A 59 4.05 17.88 6.96
N TYR A 60 2.78 17.53 6.80
CA TYR A 60 2.10 16.52 7.62
C TYR A 60 2.75 15.13 7.45
N LEU A 61 2.98 14.69 6.22
CA LEU A 61 3.64 13.41 5.96
C LEU A 61 5.05 13.37 6.54
N LYS A 62 5.75 14.50 6.47
CA LYS A 62 7.09 14.63 7.11
C LYS A 62 7.04 14.47 8.62
N SER A 63 5.98 14.98 9.29
CA SER A 63 5.83 14.85 10.75
C SER A 63 5.66 13.38 11.20
N LEU A 64 5.08 12.54 10.33
CA LEU A 64 4.98 11.09 10.52
C LEU A 64 6.28 10.34 10.23
N GLY A 65 7.31 11.01 9.71
CA GLY A 65 8.57 10.38 9.31
C GLY A 65 8.53 9.70 7.94
N VAL A 66 7.52 10.00 7.12
CA VAL A 66 7.36 9.42 5.78
C VAL A 66 8.56 9.75 4.90
N SER A 67 9.05 8.75 4.18
CA SER A 67 10.14 8.87 3.21
C SER A 67 9.74 8.37 1.81
N VAL A 68 8.61 7.67 1.69
CA VAL A 68 8.05 7.21 0.41
C VAL A 68 6.54 7.44 0.42
N ILE A 69 6.04 8.12 -0.59
CA ILE A 69 4.61 8.26 -0.88
C ILE A 69 4.27 7.27 -1.98
N TYR A 70 3.33 6.38 -1.71
CA TYR A 70 2.77 5.47 -2.69
C TYR A 70 1.37 5.96 -3.06
N PHE A 71 1.16 6.30 -4.33
CA PHE A 71 -0.14 6.64 -4.87
C PHE A 71 -0.86 5.42 -5.43
N ASN A 72 -2.13 5.21 -5.05
CA ASN A 72 -3.07 4.48 -5.89
C ASN A 72 -3.15 5.15 -7.27
N PRO A 73 -3.66 4.48 -8.32
CA PRO A 73 -3.54 4.96 -9.70
C PRO A 73 -3.92 6.43 -9.89
N ILE A 74 -3.10 7.15 -10.67
CA ILE A 74 -3.28 8.57 -10.95
C ILE A 74 -3.47 8.88 -12.43
N PHE A 75 -3.35 7.85 -13.31
CA PHE A 75 -3.53 8.05 -14.74
C PHE A 75 -4.99 8.26 -15.09
N GLU A 76 -5.24 8.91 -16.23
CA GLU A 76 -6.59 9.13 -16.75
C GLU A 76 -7.38 7.82 -16.77
N ALA A 77 -8.60 7.85 -16.23
CA ALA A 77 -9.50 6.72 -16.13
C ALA A 77 -10.95 7.19 -15.91
N PHE A 78 -11.92 6.32 -16.14
CA PHE A 78 -13.32 6.61 -15.88
C PHE A 78 -13.65 6.54 -14.38
N SER A 79 -13.14 5.50 -13.69
CA SER A 79 -13.49 5.26 -12.29
C SER A 79 -12.68 6.10 -11.31
N ASN A 80 -13.23 6.23 -10.09
CA ASN A 80 -12.55 6.91 -8.98
C ASN A 80 -11.31 6.17 -8.46
N HIS A 81 -11.23 4.85 -8.65
CA HIS A 81 -10.07 4.03 -8.27
C HIS A 81 -8.97 4.02 -9.33
N ARG A 82 -9.31 4.30 -10.59
CA ARG A 82 -8.40 4.41 -11.75
C ARG A 82 -7.63 3.15 -12.11
N TYR A 83 -8.08 1.97 -11.64
CA TYR A 83 -7.53 0.69 -12.10
C TYR A 83 -7.99 0.32 -13.52
N ASP A 84 -8.94 1.04 -14.07
CA ASP A 84 -9.40 1.00 -15.47
C ASP A 84 -8.66 2.07 -16.29
N THR A 85 -7.34 1.96 -16.42
CA THR A 85 -6.50 2.96 -17.09
C THR A 85 -7.04 3.33 -18.48
N GLY A 86 -7.27 4.63 -18.69
CA GLY A 86 -7.70 5.20 -19.95
C GLY A 86 -6.54 5.67 -20.83
N ASP A 87 -5.54 6.33 -20.23
CA ASP A 87 -4.32 6.76 -20.92
C ASP A 87 -3.12 6.69 -19.97
N TYR A 88 -2.14 5.82 -20.28
CA TYR A 88 -0.92 5.65 -19.49
C TYR A 88 0.01 6.88 -19.48
N LEU A 89 -0.15 7.80 -20.40
CA LEU A 89 0.69 9.00 -20.56
C LEU A 89 -0.01 10.29 -20.10
N ALA A 90 -1.20 10.19 -19.52
CA ALA A 90 -1.96 11.32 -19.01
C ALA A 90 -2.28 11.16 -17.52
N ILE A 91 -2.22 12.26 -16.79
CA ILE A 91 -2.76 12.33 -15.42
C ILE A 91 -4.27 12.52 -15.53
N ASP A 92 -5.03 11.86 -14.65
CA ASP A 92 -6.48 12.07 -14.57
C ASP A 92 -6.79 13.56 -14.31
N PRO A 93 -7.63 14.19 -15.15
CA PRO A 93 -7.90 15.62 -15.03
C PRO A 93 -8.58 16.00 -13.70
N ASN A 94 -9.21 15.06 -12.98
CA ASN A 94 -9.72 15.29 -11.64
C ASN A 94 -8.59 15.41 -10.59
N LEU A 95 -7.40 14.89 -10.90
CA LEU A 95 -6.25 14.96 -9.98
C LEU A 95 -5.31 16.13 -10.28
N GLY A 96 -5.33 16.66 -11.49
CA GLY A 96 -4.44 17.75 -11.91
C GLY A 96 -3.71 17.46 -13.21
N THR A 97 -2.51 18.02 -13.33
CA THR A 97 -1.68 17.96 -14.54
C THR A 97 -0.35 17.29 -14.27
N LYS A 98 0.46 17.06 -15.33
CA LYS A 98 1.85 16.59 -15.18
C LYS A 98 2.70 17.59 -14.40
N GLU A 99 2.48 18.89 -14.63
CA GLU A 99 3.18 19.97 -13.93
C GLU A 99 2.85 19.96 -12.43
N ASP A 100 1.63 19.61 -12.05
CA ASP A 100 1.25 19.44 -10.64
C ASP A 100 1.97 18.25 -10.01
N LEU A 101 2.10 17.13 -10.74
CA LEU A 101 2.89 15.98 -10.30
C LEU A 101 4.37 16.34 -10.16
N ASP A 102 4.96 17.00 -11.15
CA ASP A 102 6.36 17.43 -11.13
C ASP A 102 6.65 18.34 -9.94
N ALA A 103 5.74 19.29 -9.67
CA ALA A 103 5.86 20.20 -8.53
C ALA A 103 5.75 19.45 -7.19
N LEU A 104 4.84 18.48 -7.08
CA LEU A 104 4.70 17.63 -5.90
C LEU A 104 5.99 16.81 -5.68
N ILE A 105 6.51 16.15 -6.72
CA ILE A 105 7.75 15.36 -6.65
C ILE A 105 8.93 16.23 -6.23
N ALA A 106 9.06 17.42 -6.82
CA ALA A 106 10.14 18.35 -6.48
C ALA A 106 10.09 18.78 -5.01
N ASP A 107 8.91 19.09 -4.48
CA ASP A 107 8.76 19.49 -3.08
C ASP A 107 8.89 18.30 -2.12
N ALA A 108 8.39 17.13 -2.48
CA ALA A 108 8.61 15.89 -1.72
C ALA A 108 10.12 15.58 -1.60
N LYS A 109 10.87 15.71 -2.70
CA LYS A 109 12.32 15.50 -2.73
C LYS A 109 13.07 16.44 -1.79
N LYS A 110 12.68 17.72 -1.70
CA LYS A 110 13.26 18.69 -0.74
C LYS A 110 13.07 18.24 0.72
N LEU A 111 12.01 17.52 1.00
CA LEU A 111 11.70 16.96 2.32
C LEU A 111 12.28 15.55 2.54
N GLY A 112 13.04 15.03 1.56
CA GLY A 112 13.64 13.70 1.62
C GLY A 112 12.63 12.57 1.38
N MET A 113 11.55 12.83 0.63
CA MET A 113 10.54 11.84 0.25
C MET A 113 10.65 11.51 -1.24
N ARG A 114 10.40 10.24 -1.57
CA ARG A 114 10.22 9.74 -2.95
C ARG A 114 8.75 9.44 -3.20
N VAL A 115 8.33 9.53 -4.45
CA VAL A 115 6.97 9.19 -4.88
C VAL A 115 7.04 7.95 -5.76
N ILE A 116 6.22 6.93 -5.47
CA ILE A 116 6.05 5.78 -6.34
C ILE A 116 4.61 5.71 -6.85
N LEU A 117 4.43 5.20 -8.06
CA LEU A 117 3.13 5.09 -8.71
C LEU A 117 2.62 3.66 -8.76
N ASP A 118 1.31 3.51 -8.84
CA ASP A 118 0.68 2.23 -9.15
C ASP A 118 0.77 1.93 -10.65
N GLY A 119 1.32 0.79 -11.00
CA GLY A 119 1.47 0.30 -12.36
C GLY A 119 0.42 -0.76 -12.68
N VAL A 120 -0.62 -0.38 -13.38
CA VAL A 120 -1.73 -1.26 -13.79
C VAL A 120 -1.50 -1.68 -15.24
N PHE A 121 -0.71 -2.71 -15.46
CA PHE A 121 -0.21 -3.07 -16.80
C PHE A 121 -0.81 -4.36 -17.35
N ASN A 122 -1.60 -5.09 -16.55
CA ASN A 122 -2.27 -6.32 -16.96
C ASN A 122 -3.55 -6.08 -17.79
N HIS A 123 -4.20 -4.94 -17.61
CA HIS A 123 -5.46 -4.59 -18.28
C HIS A 123 -5.59 -3.09 -18.44
N THR A 124 -6.52 -2.66 -19.28
CA THR A 124 -6.94 -1.26 -19.44
C THR A 124 -8.42 -1.13 -19.15
N GLY A 125 -8.93 0.10 -19.12
CA GLY A 125 -10.37 0.34 -19.23
C GLY A 125 -10.89 -0.02 -20.63
N ASP A 126 -12.13 -0.48 -20.72
CA ASP A 126 -12.78 -0.70 -22.01
C ASP A 126 -13.08 0.61 -22.75
N ASP A 127 -13.11 1.71 -22.02
CA ASP A 127 -13.23 3.08 -22.54
C ASP A 127 -11.88 3.75 -22.82
N SER A 128 -10.74 3.05 -22.57
CA SER A 128 -9.41 3.60 -22.79
C SER A 128 -9.19 4.02 -24.26
N ARG A 129 -8.21 4.92 -24.48
CA ARG A 129 -7.83 5.30 -25.85
C ARG A 129 -7.30 4.13 -26.68
N TYR A 130 -6.88 3.05 -26.05
CA TYR A 130 -6.34 1.85 -26.70
C TYR A 130 -7.42 0.88 -27.12
N PHE A 131 -8.43 0.64 -26.28
CA PHE A 131 -9.59 -0.21 -26.56
C PHE A 131 -10.73 0.57 -27.20
N ASN A 132 -11.07 1.72 -26.63
CA ASN A 132 -12.00 2.77 -27.12
C ASN A 132 -13.39 2.26 -27.50
N ARG A 133 -13.99 1.45 -26.63
CA ARG A 133 -15.32 0.86 -26.88
C ARG A 133 -16.39 1.90 -27.15
N TYR A 134 -16.32 3.03 -26.46
CA TYR A 134 -17.35 4.07 -26.49
C TYR A 134 -16.99 5.28 -27.34
N SER A 135 -15.90 5.22 -28.09
CA SER A 135 -15.44 6.33 -28.96
C SER A 135 -15.15 7.63 -28.18
N ASN A 136 -14.68 7.52 -26.96
CA ASN A 136 -14.34 8.67 -26.10
C ASN A 136 -13.06 9.38 -26.55
N TYR A 137 -12.23 8.72 -27.32
CA TYR A 137 -10.96 9.25 -27.82
C TYR A 137 -10.98 9.35 -29.36
N PRO A 138 -10.26 10.32 -29.94
CA PRO A 138 -10.15 10.43 -31.39
C PRO A 138 -9.30 9.32 -32.03
N SER A 139 -8.56 8.54 -31.25
CA SER A 139 -7.76 7.41 -31.71
C SER A 139 -8.66 6.24 -32.13
N LEU A 140 -8.22 5.48 -33.13
CA LEU A 140 -8.88 4.23 -33.50
C LEU A 140 -8.49 3.13 -32.49
N GLY A 141 -9.44 2.75 -31.64
CA GLY A 141 -9.22 1.71 -30.62
C GLY A 141 -9.39 0.29 -31.15
N ALA A 142 -8.87 -0.67 -30.40
CA ALA A 142 -8.89 -2.09 -30.76
C ALA A 142 -10.33 -2.66 -30.91
N TYR A 143 -11.26 -2.20 -30.08
CA TYR A 143 -12.67 -2.60 -30.16
C TYR A 143 -13.35 -2.12 -31.46
N GLN A 144 -12.91 -0.97 -31.98
CA GLN A 144 -13.54 -0.33 -33.12
C GLN A 144 -13.14 -0.97 -34.45
N SER A 145 -11.88 -1.44 -34.57
CA SER A 145 -11.37 -1.99 -35.83
C SER A 145 -10.13 -2.88 -35.62
N ASN A 146 -10.03 -3.93 -36.41
CA ASN A 146 -8.80 -4.72 -36.52
C ASN A 146 -7.63 -3.98 -37.23
N GLN A 147 -7.90 -2.78 -37.78
CA GLN A 147 -6.87 -1.88 -38.30
C GLN A 147 -6.30 -0.94 -37.24
N SER A 148 -6.80 -1.00 -36.00
CA SER A 148 -6.25 -0.23 -34.89
C SER A 148 -4.80 -0.61 -34.63
N PRO A 149 -3.91 0.38 -34.36
CA PRO A 149 -2.53 0.10 -33.94
C PRO A 149 -2.46 -0.65 -32.62
N TYR A 150 -3.56 -0.66 -31.86
CA TYR A 150 -3.69 -1.33 -30.55
C TYR A 150 -4.40 -2.68 -30.63
N TYR A 151 -4.83 -3.14 -31.83
CA TYR A 151 -5.61 -4.37 -31.95
C TYR A 151 -4.86 -5.57 -31.42
N ASP A 152 -3.55 -5.65 -31.65
CA ASP A 152 -2.67 -6.71 -31.20
C ASP A 152 -2.41 -6.73 -29.68
N TRP A 153 -2.85 -5.67 -28.98
CA TRP A 153 -2.73 -5.60 -27.50
C TRP A 153 -3.76 -6.47 -26.79
N TYR A 154 -4.82 -6.90 -27.48
CA TYR A 154 -5.95 -7.63 -26.90
C TYR A 154 -6.20 -8.92 -27.66
N THR A 155 -6.86 -9.88 -27.01
CA THR A 155 -7.24 -11.15 -27.61
C THR A 155 -8.76 -11.18 -27.81
N PHE A 156 -9.19 -11.26 -29.06
CA PHE A 156 -10.61 -11.35 -29.45
C PHE A 156 -10.96 -12.77 -29.89
N HIS A 157 -12.17 -13.24 -29.57
CA HIS A 157 -12.67 -14.58 -29.85
C HIS A 157 -13.89 -14.53 -30.83
N GLY A 158 -13.64 -14.36 -32.09
CA GLY A 158 -14.64 -14.40 -33.16
C GLY A 158 -15.51 -13.16 -33.30
N SER A 159 -15.64 -12.34 -32.28
CA SER A 159 -16.33 -11.03 -32.37
C SER A 159 -15.64 -10.01 -31.47
N ARG A 160 -15.92 -8.72 -31.76
CA ARG A 160 -15.35 -7.63 -30.91
C ARG A 160 -15.94 -7.57 -29.51
N ASP A 161 -17.09 -8.19 -29.30
CA ASP A 161 -17.76 -8.21 -27.97
C ASP A 161 -17.33 -9.41 -27.12
N HIS A 162 -16.48 -10.28 -27.67
CA HIS A 162 -15.95 -11.45 -26.99
C HIS A 162 -14.42 -11.39 -26.96
N TYR A 163 -13.85 -10.99 -25.84
CA TYR A 163 -12.43 -10.76 -25.64
C TYR A 163 -11.99 -11.19 -24.24
N ASP A 164 -10.70 -11.42 -24.08
CA ASP A 164 -10.11 -11.70 -22.77
C ASP A 164 -10.21 -10.47 -21.87
N SER A 165 -10.64 -10.67 -20.63
CA SER A 165 -10.75 -9.64 -19.61
C SER A 165 -10.25 -10.13 -18.28
N TRP A 166 -9.79 -9.21 -17.44
CA TRP A 166 -9.33 -9.56 -16.10
C TRP A 166 -10.47 -10.16 -15.27
N TRP A 167 -10.33 -11.44 -14.91
CA TRP A 167 -11.33 -12.23 -14.18
C TRP A 167 -12.75 -12.19 -14.76
N GLY A 168 -12.88 -12.02 -16.07
CA GLY A 168 -14.18 -11.94 -16.75
C GLY A 168 -14.93 -10.61 -16.55
N ILE A 169 -14.26 -9.56 -16.10
CA ILE A 169 -14.82 -8.24 -15.93
C ILE A 169 -14.74 -7.48 -17.26
N ASP A 170 -15.86 -7.34 -17.98
CA ASP A 170 -15.93 -6.75 -19.32
C ASP A 170 -15.30 -5.36 -19.45
N THR A 171 -15.37 -4.57 -18.38
CA THR A 171 -14.83 -3.20 -18.35
C THR A 171 -13.31 -3.16 -18.21
N LEU A 172 -12.66 -4.32 -18.04
CA LEU A 172 -11.21 -4.45 -17.85
C LEU A 172 -10.61 -5.44 -18.87
N PRO A 173 -10.60 -5.08 -20.19
CA PRO A 173 -9.99 -5.92 -21.21
C PRO A 173 -8.52 -6.19 -20.92
N ALA A 174 -8.16 -7.49 -20.92
CA ALA A 174 -6.83 -7.95 -20.58
C ALA A 174 -5.84 -7.64 -21.71
N ILE A 175 -4.65 -7.20 -21.35
CA ILE A 175 -3.54 -6.99 -22.26
C ILE A 175 -2.91 -8.33 -22.61
N ARG A 176 -2.51 -8.47 -23.85
CA ARG A 176 -1.61 -9.53 -24.32
C ARG A 176 -0.16 -9.04 -24.22
N GLU A 177 0.49 -9.32 -23.12
CA GLU A 177 1.83 -8.83 -22.80
C GLU A 177 2.89 -9.27 -23.82
N SER A 178 2.63 -10.32 -24.59
CA SER A 178 3.49 -10.78 -25.68
C SER A 178 3.43 -9.92 -26.94
N SER A 179 2.49 -8.99 -27.04
CA SER A 179 2.40 -8.04 -28.17
C SER A 179 3.66 -7.17 -28.25
N GLU A 180 4.35 -7.21 -29.41
CA GLU A 180 5.58 -6.43 -29.61
C GLU A 180 5.32 -4.93 -29.57
N SER A 181 4.18 -4.48 -30.11
CA SER A 181 3.80 -3.06 -30.11
C SER A 181 3.50 -2.57 -28.69
N TYR A 182 2.85 -3.40 -27.85
CA TYR A 182 2.66 -3.08 -26.45
C TYR A 182 3.97 -3.01 -25.68
N GLN A 183 4.86 -4.00 -25.88
CA GLN A 183 6.17 -3.99 -25.24
C GLN A 183 7.01 -2.78 -25.66
N THR A 184 6.96 -2.40 -26.93
CA THR A 184 7.63 -1.17 -27.42
C THR A 184 7.04 0.07 -26.73
N PHE A 185 5.72 0.17 -26.65
CA PHE A 185 5.04 1.28 -25.97
C PHE A 185 5.41 1.35 -24.47
N MET A 186 5.58 0.22 -23.81
CA MET A 186 5.93 0.18 -22.39
C MET A 186 7.41 0.43 -22.11
N PHE A 187 8.31 -0.17 -22.91
CA PHE A 187 9.72 -0.33 -22.51
C PHE A 187 10.74 0.40 -23.40
N SER A 188 10.32 1.01 -24.52
CA SER A 188 11.24 1.81 -25.35
C SER A 188 11.78 3.01 -24.62
N GLU A 189 12.72 3.75 -25.25
CA GLU A 189 13.30 4.97 -24.66
C GLU A 189 12.22 5.98 -24.28
N ASP A 190 11.21 6.17 -25.12
CA ASP A 190 10.07 7.05 -24.86
C ASP A 190 8.86 6.31 -24.28
N GLY A 191 9.04 5.07 -23.86
CA GLY A 191 7.98 4.21 -23.33
C GLY A 191 7.52 4.65 -21.93
N VAL A 192 6.34 4.13 -21.54
CA VAL A 192 5.63 4.50 -20.30
C VAL A 192 6.53 4.43 -19.07
N ILE A 193 7.30 3.34 -18.93
CA ILE A 193 8.14 3.11 -17.73
C ILE A 193 9.19 4.21 -17.57
N LYS A 194 9.94 4.48 -18.62
CA LYS A 194 10.98 5.52 -18.59
C LYS A 194 10.40 6.93 -18.56
N HIS A 195 9.25 7.15 -19.21
CA HIS A 195 8.56 8.44 -19.21
C HIS A 195 8.33 8.98 -17.79
N TRP A 196 7.65 8.20 -16.94
CA TRP A 196 7.37 8.65 -15.59
C TRP A 196 8.59 8.70 -14.67
N LEU A 197 9.59 7.82 -14.88
CA LEU A 197 10.86 7.91 -14.16
C LEU A 197 11.61 9.19 -14.50
N ARG A 198 11.53 9.66 -15.76
CA ARG A 198 12.09 10.97 -16.15
C ARG A 198 11.39 12.16 -15.48
N HIS A 199 10.10 12.02 -15.14
CA HIS A 199 9.37 12.98 -14.30
C HIS A 199 9.80 12.91 -12.82
N GLY A 200 10.66 11.98 -12.45
CA GLY A 200 11.29 11.91 -11.13
C GLY A 200 10.57 11.02 -10.11
N ILE A 201 9.67 10.16 -10.53
CA ILE A 201 9.14 9.13 -9.63
C ILE A 201 10.24 8.17 -9.18
N GLY A 202 10.07 7.56 -8.01
CA GLY A 202 11.04 6.63 -7.43
C GLY A 202 10.79 5.16 -7.75
N GLY A 203 9.82 4.84 -8.59
CA GLY A 203 9.51 3.48 -8.97
C GLY A 203 8.02 3.17 -9.04
N TYR A 204 7.69 1.88 -9.01
CA TYR A 204 6.33 1.37 -9.21
C TYR A 204 5.94 0.33 -8.17
N ARG A 205 4.68 0.37 -7.75
CA ARG A 205 3.98 -0.80 -7.22
C ARG A 205 3.20 -1.42 -8.39
N LEU A 206 3.36 -2.71 -8.64
CA LEU A 206 2.71 -3.40 -9.74
C LEU A 206 1.43 -4.07 -9.26
N ASP A 207 0.32 -3.63 -9.83
CA ASP A 207 -0.99 -4.22 -9.65
C ASP A 207 -1.01 -5.64 -10.19
N VAL A 208 -1.65 -6.56 -9.45
CA VAL A 208 -1.81 -7.97 -9.81
C VAL A 208 -0.55 -8.61 -10.43
N ALA A 209 0.58 -8.52 -9.70
CA ALA A 209 1.88 -8.98 -10.22
C ALA A 209 1.87 -10.45 -10.65
N ASP A 210 1.01 -11.28 -10.06
CA ASP A 210 0.84 -12.69 -10.45
C ASP A 210 0.22 -12.87 -11.84
N GLU A 211 -0.47 -11.87 -12.37
CA GLU A 211 -1.02 -11.88 -13.73
C GLU A 211 0.03 -11.52 -14.80
N LEU A 212 1.11 -10.84 -14.40
CA LEU A 212 2.15 -10.41 -15.32
C LEU A 212 3.16 -11.55 -15.56
N PRO A 213 3.43 -11.93 -16.82
CA PRO A 213 4.43 -12.95 -17.12
C PRO A 213 5.84 -12.55 -16.69
N GLY A 214 6.68 -13.53 -16.30
CA GLY A 214 8.05 -13.27 -15.86
C GLY A 214 8.90 -12.50 -16.90
N PHE A 215 8.76 -12.81 -18.20
CA PHE A 215 9.48 -12.05 -19.23
C PHE A 215 9.09 -10.55 -19.25
N PHE A 216 7.84 -10.24 -18.96
CA PHE A 216 7.36 -8.85 -18.89
C PHE A 216 7.95 -8.14 -17.69
N LEU A 217 7.95 -8.77 -16.51
CA LEU A 217 8.56 -8.23 -15.30
C LEU A 217 10.06 -7.98 -15.48
N LYS A 218 10.78 -8.90 -16.14
CA LYS A 218 12.21 -8.75 -16.47
C LYS A 218 12.47 -7.53 -17.38
N LYS A 219 11.65 -7.35 -18.41
CA LYS A 219 11.74 -6.18 -19.30
C LYS A 219 11.40 -4.88 -18.60
N LEU A 220 10.34 -4.89 -17.77
CA LEU A 220 9.96 -3.73 -16.95
C LEU A 220 11.10 -3.31 -16.04
N ARG A 221 11.65 -4.27 -15.28
CA ARG A 221 12.79 -4.01 -14.40
C ARG A 221 13.98 -3.46 -15.17
N LYS A 222 14.32 -4.06 -16.30
CA LYS A 222 15.43 -3.59 -17.14
C LYS A 222 15.21 -2.13 -17.54
N ALA A 223 14.06 -1.80 -18.13
CA ALA A 223 13.74 -0.44 -18.54
C ALA A 223 13.78 0.56 -17.37
N ALA A 224 13.24 0.16 -16.21
CA ALA A 224 13.24 1.01 -15.03
C ALA A 224 14.65 1.26 -14.49
N LYS A 225 15.46 0.20 -14.34
CA LYS A 225 16.83 0.30 -13.79
C LYS A 225 17.83 0.98 -14.75
N GLU A 226 17.57 0.90 -16.06
CA GLU A 226 18.34 1.69 -17.06
C GLU A 226 18.09 3.19 -16.90
N GLN A 227 16.86 3.59 -16.59
CA GLN A 227 16.50 5.00 -16.40
C GLN A 227 16.90 5.52 -15.02
N ASP A 228 16.64 4.76 -13.96
CA ASP A 228 17.02 5.06 -12.57
C ASP A 228 17.42 3.77 -11.86
N PRO A 229 18.71 3.51 -11.61
CA PRO A 229 19.16 2.31 -10.89
C PRO A 229 18.54 2.16 -9.48
N GLU A 230 18.13 3.28 -8.87
CA GLU A 230 17.50 3.31 -7.56
C GLU A 230 15.96 3.17 -7.61
N ALA A 231 15.35 3.08 -8.80
CA ALA A 231 13.92 2.85 -8.93
C ALA A 231 13.52 1.54 -8.25
N ILE A 232 12.50 1.59 -7.36
CA ILE A 232 12.01 0.39 -6.68
C ILE A 232 10.83 -0.22 -7.42
N ILE A 233 10.77 -1.55 -7.47
CA ILE A 233 9.66 -2.29 -8.07
C ILE A 233 9.09 -3.23 -7.02
N ILE A 234 7.87 -2.94 -6.57
CA ILE A 234 7.14 -3.69 -5.55
C ILE A 234 5.96 -4.40 -6.23
N GLY A 235 5.85 -5.72 -6.08
CA GLY A 235 4.72 -6.47 -6.61
C GLY A 235 3.59 -6.62 -5.61
N GLU A 236 2.36 -6.60 -6.08
CA GLU A 236 1.23 -7.09 -5.31
C GLU A 236 1.17 -8.61 -5.41
N VAL A 237 1.48 -9.27 -4.31
CA VAL A 237 1.37 -10.73 -4.14
C VAL A 237 0.77 -11.00 -2.76
N TRP A 238 -0.31 -11.77 -2.71
CA TRP A 238 -1.10 -11.95 -1.48
C TRP A 238 -0.60 -13.07 -0.57
N GLU A 239 0.22 -13.99 -1.10
CA GLU A 239 0.76 -15.14 -0.38
C GLU A 239 2.28 -15.07 -0.27
N ASP A 240 2.91 -16.16 0.16
CA ASP A 240 4.37 -16.31 0.12
C ASP A 240 4.87 -16.23 -1.34
N ALA A 241 5.55 -15.14 -1.65
CA ALA A 241 6.02 -14.85 -3.00
C ALA A 241 7.28 -15.63 -3.39
N SER A 242 7.96 -16.27 -2.45
CA SER A 242 9.22 -17.00 -2.69
C SER A 242 9.02 -18.33 -3.44
N ASN A 243 7.82 -18.91 -3.31
CA ASN A 243 7.46 -20.22 -3.87
C ASN A 243 6.15 -20.19 -4.65
N LYS A 244 5.70 -18.99 -5.04
CA LYS A 244 4.42 -18.81 -5.72
C LYS A 244 4.39 -19.57 -7.05
N ILE A 245 3.27 -20.27 -7.27
CA ILE A 245 2.87 -20.82 -8.56
C ILE A 245 1.63 -20.06 -9.01
N ALA A 246 1.71 -19.43 -10.17
CA ALA A 246 0.60 -18.75 -10.80
C ALA A 246 0.52 -19.17 -12.27
N TYR A 247 -0.69 -19.49 -12.75
CA TYR A 247 -0.94 -19.95 -14.14
C TYR A 247 -0.09 -21.16 -14.56
N GLY A 248 0.20 -22.06 -13.59
CA GLY A 248 1.01 -23.27 -13.84
C GLY A 248 2.51 -23.04 -13.90
N GLU A 249 2.98 -21.82 -13.71
CA GLU A 249 4.38 -21.45 -13.70
C GLU A 249 4.85 -21.07 -12.30
N ARG A 250 6.04 -21.55 -11.89
CA ARG A 250 6.70 -21.09 -10.69
C ARG A 250 7.26 -19.69 -10.92
N ARG A 251 6.89 -18.75 -10.05
CA ARG A 251 7.38 -17.37 -10.14
C ARG A 251 8.80 -17.23 -9.61
N GLU A 252 9.59 -16.41 -10.30
CA GLU A 252 11.02 -16.17 -10.01
C GLU A 252 11.26 -14.76 -9.45
N TYR A 253 10.29 -14.18 -8.76
CA TYR A 253 10.28 -12.77 -8.33
C TYR A 253 11.57 -12.28 -7.69
N PHE A 254 12.29 -13.13 -6.98
CA PHE A 254 13.45 -12.75 -6.17
C PHE A 254 14.80 -13.24 -6.71
N GLN A 255 14.87 -13.61 -8.00
CA GLN A 255 16.13 -13.98 -8.65
C GLN A 255 17.01 -12.77 -9.01
N GLY A 256 16.52 -11.54 -8.77
CA GLY A 256 17.28 -10.30 -8.98
C GLY A 256 16.97 -9.59 -10.30
N ASP A 257 16.10 -10.14 -11.13
CA ASP A 257 15.75 -9.62 -12.46
C ASP A 257 14.25 -9.31 -12.65
N GLU A 258 13.42 -9.47 -11.61
CA GLU A 258 11.99 -9.15 -11.65
C GLU A 258 11.62 -8.07 -10.62
N LEU A 259 11.31 -8.45 -9.37
CA LEU A 259 10.87 -7.54 -8.31
C LEU A 259 11.99 -7.23 -7.33
N ASP A 260 11.99 -6.02 -6.77
CA ASP A 260 12.81 -5.70 -5.61
C ASP A 260 12.16 -6.22 -4.32
N SER A 261 10.83 -6.16 -4.25
CA SER A 261 10.06 -6.58 -3.09
C SER A 261 8.59 -6.79 -3.43
N VAL A 262 7.79 -7.11 -2.40
CA VAL A 262 6.34 -7.32 -2.50
C VAL A 262 5.60 -6.68 -1.34
N MET A 263 4.28 -6.51 -1.50
CA MET A 263 3.36 -6.20 -0.42
C MET A 263 3.28 -7.41 0.54
N ASN A 264 3.45 -7.17 1.84
CA ASN A 264 3.60 -8.24 2.82
C ASN A 264 2.26 -8.63 3.46
N TYR A 265 1.34 -9.17 2.66
CA TYR A 265 0.05 -9.67 3.14
C TYR A 265 0.17 -10.79 4.17
N PRO A 266 1.11 -11.77 4.04
CA PRO A 266 1.27 -12.79 5.08
C PRO A 266 1.55 -12.20 6.46
N LEU A 267 2.42 -11.19 6.55
CA LEU A 267 2.74 -10.54 7.82
C LEU A 267 1.56 -9.71 8.35
N LYS A 268 0.83 -9.00 7.47
CA LYS A 268 -0.40 -8.28 7.84
C LYS A 268 -1.37 -9.21 8.55
N ASP A 269 -1.70 -10.34 7.93
CA ASP A 269 -2.65 -11.30 8.48
C ASP A 269 -2.16 -11.94 9.79
N ALA A 270 -0.85 -12.19 9.89
CA ALA A 270 -0.25 -12.73 11.10
C ALA A 270 -0.27 -11.73 12.27
N ILE A 271 0.00 -10.45 12.02
CA ILE A 271 -0.12 -9.39 13.05
C ILE A 271 -1.58 -9.27 13.50
N ILE A 272 -2.53 -9.18 12.58
CA ILE A 272 -3.96 -9.07 12.91
C ILE A 272 -4.42 -10.28 13.72
N ASN A 273 -4.04 -11.49 13.32
CA ASN A 273 -4.34 -12.71 14.07
C ASN A 273 -3.81 -12.64 15.50
N PHE A 274 -2.55 -12.24 15.68
CA PHE A 274 -1.95 -12.05 17.00
C PHE A 274 -2.72 -11.03 17.85
N LEU A 275 -3.07 -9.89 17.27
CA LEU A 275 -3.79 -8.83 17.99
C LEU A 275 -5.18 -9.30 18.45
N LEU A 276 -5.90 -10.03 17.62
CA LEU A 276 -7.26 -10.50 17.92
C LEU A 276 -7.26 -11.72 18.85
N SER A 277 -6.44 -12.73 18.55
CA SER A 277 -6.40 -13.99 19.32
C SER A 277 -5.54 -13.93 20.57
N GLY A 278 -4.55 -13.04 20.61
CA GLY A 278 -3.52 -13.02 21.64
C GLY A 278 -2.43 -14.09 21.46
N ASN A 279 -2.50 -14.93 20.40
CA ASN A 279 -1.59 -16.05 20.20
C ASN A 279 -0.44 -15.68 19.26
N THR A 280 0.81 -15.84 19.76
CA THR A 280 2.04 -15.49 19.02
C THR A 280 2.42 -16.50 17.94
N SER A 281 1.88 -17.72 17.95
CA SER A 281 2.39 -18.84 17.12
C SER A 281 2.40 -18.48 15.64
N ARG A 282 1.26 -18.00 15.10
CA ARG A 282 1.17 -17.66 13.68
C ARG A 282 2.08 -16.51 13.29
N LEU A 283 2.23 -15.49 14.15
CA LEU A 283 3.14 -14.38 13.91
C LEU A 283 4.60 -14.86 13.84
N ARG A 284 5.01 -15.70 14.76
CA ARG A 284 6.36 -16.28 14.80
C ARG A 284 6.65 -17.17 13.60
N GLU A 285 5.70 -18.02 13.21
CA GLU A 285 5.80 -18.88 12.01
C GLU A 285 6.00 -18.04 10.74
N VAL A 286 5.21 -16.98 10.57
CA VAL A 286 5.33 -16.11 9.38
C VAL A 286 6.64 -15.33 9.39
N ILE A 287 7.08 -14.80 10.53
CA ILE A 287 8.38 -14.13 10.62
C ILE A 287 9.52 -15.09 10.25
N ALA A 288 9.49 -16.32 10.77
CA ALA A 288 10.50 -17.33 10.44
C ALA A 288 10.48 -17.67 8.94
N MET A 289 9.30 -17.88 8.37
CA MET A 289 9.13 -18.14 6.94
C MET A 289 9.72 -17.00 6.09
N LEU A 290 9.42 -15.74 6.42
CA LEU A 290 9.95 -14.59 5.67
C LEU A 290 11.48 -14.52 5.74
N ILE A 291 12.07 -14.80 6.91
CA ILE A 291 13.53 -14.79 7.09
C ILE A 291 14.20 -15.93 6.34
N ASP A 292 13.60 -17.11 6.34
CA ASP A 292 14.17 -18.30 5.71
C ASP A 292 14.00 -18.31 4.18
N HIS A 293 12.87 -17.76 3.67
CA HIS A 293 12.52 -17.87 2.26
C HIS A 293 12.94 -16.64 1.42
N TYR A 294 13.06 -15.45 2.03
CA TYR A 294 13.28 -14.23 1.26
C TYR A 294 14.73 -13.79 1.30
N PRO A 295 15.32 -13.38 0.17
CA PRO A 295 16.63 -12.75 0.17
C PRO A 295 16.65 -11.54 1.11
N LYS A 296 17.76 -11.32 1.79
CA LYS A 296 17.89 -10.22 2.77
C LYS A 296 17.54 -8.85 2.18
N SER A 297 17.94 -8.59 0.94
CA SER A 297 17.61 -7.34 0.23
C SER A 297 16.10 -7.16 0.03
N THR A 298 15.40 -8.23 -0.32
CA THR A 298 13.94 -8.23 -0.46
C THR A 298 13.25 -8.09 0.89
N LEU A 299 13.71 -8.86 1.91
CA LEU A 299 13.18 -8.82 3.28
C LEU A 299 13.24 -7.40 3.86
N ASP A 300 14.36 -6.68 3.65
CA ASP A 300 14.56 -5.33 4.16
C ASP A 300 13.69 -4.27 3.45
N CYS A 301 13.17 -4.59 2.27
CA CYS A 301 12.31 -3.72 1.47
C CYS A 301 10.84 -4.14 1.45
N LEU A 302 10.43 -5.22 2.17
CA LEU A 302 9.04 -5.66 2.23
C LEU A 302 8.11 -4.51 2.63
N MET A 303 7.03 -4.33 1.89
CA MET A 303 6.00 -3.34 2.22
C MET A 303 5.10 -3.88 3.33
N ASN A 304 5.43 -3.58 4.58
CA ASN A 304 4.67 -4.02 5.75
C ASN A 304 3.48 -3.09 6.00
N HIS A 305 2.28 -3.53 5.68
CA HIS A 305 1.05 -2.77 5.88
C HIS A 305 0.10 -3.49 6.85
N LEU A 306 -0.85 -2.77 7.44
CA LEU A 306 -1.95 -3.33 8.24
C LEU A 306 -3.30 -3.17 7.54
N GLY A 307 -3.40 -2.25 6.61
CA GLY A 307 -4.57 -2.01 5.77
C GLY A 307 -4.16 -1.48 4.41
N THR A 308 -5.05 -1.61 3.43
CA THR A 308 -4.91 -1.08 2.07
C THR A 308 -6.28 -0.64 1.55
N HIS A 309 -6.32 -0.10 0.34
CA HIS A 309 -7.57 0.24 -0.36
C HIS A 309 -8.43 -0.98 -0.74
N ASP A 310 -7.89 -2.21 -0.63
CA ASP A 310 -8.58 -3.47 -0.94
C ASP A 310 -9.06 -4.23 0.30
N THR A 311 -8.71 -3.76 1.48
CA THR A 311 -9.07 -4.42 2.74
C THR A 311 -9.88 -3.48 3.63
N ALA A 312 -10.67 -4.04 4.56
CA ALA A 312 -11.27 -3.24 5.61
C ALA A 312 -10.17 -2.49 6.41
N ARG A 313 -10.48 -1.29 6.88
CA ARG A 313 -9.54 -0.51 7.69
C ARG A 313 -9.19 -1.22 8.98
N ILE A 314 -7.94 -1.11 9.38
CA ILE A 314 -7.41 -1.86 10.52
C ILE A 314 -8.20 -1.61 11.82
N LEU A 315 -8.65 -0.40 12.09
CA LEU A 315 -9.43 -0.12 13.29
C LEU A 315 -10.78 -0.89 13.29
N THR A 316 -11.46 -0.92 12.13
CA THR A 316 -12.71 -1.69 11.95
C THR A 316 -12.48 -3.18 12.16
N VAL A 317 -11.39 -3.72 11.61
CA VAL A 317 -11.02 -5.14 11.79
C VAL A 317 -10.77 -5.46 13.26
N LEU A 318 -10.02 -4.62 13.96
CA LEU A 318 -9.70 -4.81 15.38
C LEU A 318 -10.89 -4.58 16.31
N GLY A 319 -11.91 -3.86 15.85
CA GLY A 319 -13.17 -3.70 16.57
C GLY A 319 -14.05 -4.95 16.59
N GLY A 320 -13.79 -5.92 15.70
CA GLY A 320 -14.37 -7.28 15.75
C GLY A 320 -15.84 -7.39 15.35
N LYS A 321 -16.46 -6.35 14.79
CA LYS A 321 -17.83 -6.42 14.28
C LYS A 321 -17.87 -7.02 12.87
N SER A 322 -18.70 -8.05 12.69
CA SER A 322 -18.96 -8.65 11.37
C SER A 322 -20.16 -7.97 10.70
N CYS A 323 -20.09 -7.79 9.39
CA CYS A 323 -21.21 -7.37 8.55
C CYS A 323 -21.35 -8.34 7.37
N HIS A 324 -22.58 -8.64 6.98
CA HIS A 324 -22.87 -9.64 5.96
C HIS A 324 -23.37 -9.04 4.64
N SER A 325 -23.59 -7.72 4.59
CA SER A 325 -24.02 -7.01 3.41
C SER A 325 -23.42 -5.61 3.34
N LYS A 326 -23.35 -5.03 2.14
CA LYS A 326 -22.93 -3.64 1.99
C LYS A 326 -23.86 -2.65 2.69
N ASP A 327 -25.15 -2.94 2.78
CA ASP A 327 -26.10 -2.10 3.52
C ASP A 327 -25.80 -2.11 5.03
N GLU A 328 -25.45 -3.25 5.59
CA GLU A 328 -24.98 -3.33 7.00
C GLU A 328 -23.64 -2.59 7.18
N MET A 329 -22.68 -2.79 6.29
CA MET A 329 -21.38 -2.11 6.33
C MET A 329 -21.54 -0.59 6.29
N ALA A 330 -22.51 -0.10 5.51
CA ALA A 330 -22.78 1.33 5.33
C ALA A 330 -23.23 2.03 6.61
N VAL A 331 -23.85 1.32 7.54
CA VAL A 331 -24.46 1.90 8.76
C VAL A 331 -23.79 1.42 10.05
N THR A 332 -22.84 0.49 9.96
CA THR A 332 -22.18 -0.06 11.14
C THR A 332 -20.89 0.69 11.46
N SER A 333 -20.77 1.14 12.68
CA SER A 333 -19.57 1.75 13.25
C SER A 333 -19.27 1.17 14.63
N LEU A 334 -18.06 1.38 15.11
CA LEU A 334 -17.65 1.01 16.46
C LEU A 334 -18.22 2.01 17.47
N ASN A 335 -18.68 1.51 18.62
CA ASN A 335 -18.95 2.40 19.75
C ASN A 335 -17.65 2.84 20.44
N GLU A 336 -17.73 3.78 21.38
CA GLU A 336 -16.55 4.36 22.02
C GLU A 336 -15.68 3.34 22.79
N GLN A 337 -16.29 2.33 23.41
CA GLN A 337 -15.54 1.26 24.09
C GLN A 337 -14.81 0.35 23.11
N GLU A 338 -15.49 -0.02 22.04
CA GLU A 338 -14.90 -0.82 20.95
C GLU A 338 -13.76 -0.06 20.27
N LYS A 339 -13.93 1.24 20.00
CA LYS A 339 -12.87 2.11 19.46
C LYS A 339 -11.68 2.19 20.39
N ALA A 340 -11.90 2.41 21.68
CA ALA A 340 -10.83 2.50 22.66
C ALA A 340 -10.02 1.21 22.73
N ALA A 341 -10.71 0.05 22.79
CA ALA A 341 -10.05 -1.26 22.77
C ALA A 341 -9.28 -1.51 21.47
N ALA A 342 -9.89 -1.23 20.32
CA ALA A 342 -9.27 -1.39 19.00
C ALA A 342 -8.03 -0.50 18.83
N LYS A 343 -8.06 0.75 19.33
CA LYS A 343 -6.91 1.65 19.28
C LYS A 343 -5.71 1.15 20.08
N GLU A 344 -5.92 0.55 21.25
CA GLU A 344 -4.82 -0.05 22.03
C GLU A 344 -4.21 -1.24 21.29
N LEU A 345 -5.03 -2.07 20.64
CA LEU A 345 -4.53 -3.14 19.77
C LEU A 345 -3.78 -2.58 18.56
N LEU A 346 -4.30 -1.52 17.94
CA LEU A 346 -3.65 -0.88 16.80
C LEU A 346 -2.28 -0.31 17.15
N LYS A 347 -2.14 0.35 18.31
CA LYS A 347 -0.85 0.84 18.78
C LYS A 347 0.17 -0.30 18.95
N MET A 348 -0.24 -1.42 19.56
CA MET A 348 0.63 -2.61 19.68
C MET A 348 1.00 -3.16 18.29
N GLY A 349 0.03 -3.27 17.38
CA GLY A 349 0.27 -3.72 16.01
C GLY A 349 1.22 -2.79 15.24
N ALA A 350 1.07 -1.47 15.41
CA ALA A 350 1.95 -0.48 14.80
C ALA A 350 3.40 -0.61 15.32
N VAL A 351 3.60 -0.88 16.63
CA VAL A 351 4.94 -1.16 17.15
C VAL A 351 5.57 -2.36 16.44
N VAL A 352 4.83 -3.44 16.28
CA VAL A 352 5.30 -4.63 15.56
C VAL A 352 5.60 -4.31 14.10
N GLN A 353 4.67 -3.65 13.40
CA GLN A 353 4.81 -3.23 12.01
C GLN A 353 6.06 -2.36 11.77
N PHE A 354 6.33 -1.41 12.68
CA PHE A 354 7.42 -0.44 12.54
C PHE A 354 8.79 -0.99 12.92
N THR A 355 8.86 -2.13 13.55
CA THR A 355 10.11 -2.66 14.10
C THR A 355 10.55 -3.99 13.49
N LEU A 356 9.67 -4.75 12.85
CA LEU A 356 10.04 -5.94 12.08
C LEU A 356 10.84 -5.59 10.82
N PRO A 357 11.58 -6.55 10.21
CA PRO A 357 12.23 -6.34 8.93
C PRO A 357 11.24 -5.86 7.86
N GLY A 358 11.68 -4.93 7.02
CA GLY A 358 10.86 -4.29 6.00
C GLY A 358 10.58 -2.81 6.27
N VAL A 359 9.73 -2.24 5.44
CA VAL A 359 9.33 -0.83 5.46
C VAL A 359 7.86 -0.75 5.88
N PRO A 360 7.53 -0.16 7.03
CA PRO A 360 6.14 0.03 7.42
C PRO A 360 5.44 0.95 6.44
N CYS A 361 4.24 0.56 6.01
CA CYS A 361 3.37 1.36 5.16
C CYS A 361 2.09 1.70 5.90
N ILE A 362 1.81 2.98 6.05
CA ILE A 362 0.58 3.50 6.63
C ILE A 362 -0.41 3.70 5.47
N TYR A 363 -1.59 3.08 5.55
CA TYR A 363 -2.69 3.42 4.67
C TYR A 363 -3.36 4.71 5.17
N TYR A 364 -3.55 5.70 4.30
CA TYR A 364 -4.02 7.03 4.70
C TYR A 364 -5.22 6.97 5.63
N GLY A 365 -5.16 7.69 6.73
CA GLY A 365 -6.22 7.76 7.73
C GLY A 365 -6.20 6.68 8.81
N ASP A 366 -5.40 5.61 8.68
CA ASP A 366 -5.27 4.61 9.74
C ASP A 366 -4.62 5.23 10.99
N GLU A 367 -3.68 6.16 10.79
CA GLU A 367 -2.97 6.87 11.86
C GLU A 367 -3.84 7.87 12.64
N ILE A 368 -5.03 8.16 12.15
CA ILE A 368 -6.05 8.96 12.87
C ILE A 368 -7.28 8.16 13.26
N GLY A 369 -7.24 6.84 13.10
CA GLY A 369 -8.30 5.94 13.53
C GLY A 369 -9.55 5.98 12.64
N MET A 370 -9.40 6.19 11.33
CA MET A 370 -10.52 6.07 10.41
C MET A 370 -11.07 4.64 10.38
N GLU A 371 -12.40 4.54 10.34
CA GLU A 371 -13.13 3.30 10.18
C GLU A 371 -13.55 3.08 8.72
N GLY A 372 -13.85 1.86 8.36
CA GLY A 372 -14.42 1.47 7.07
C GLY A 372 -14.29 -0.03 6.84
N TYR A 373 -15.39 -0.64 6.44
CA TYR A 373 -15.39 -2.03 5.96
C TYR A 373 -14.73 -2.10 4.58
N SER A 374 -14.81 -3.25 3.90
CA SER A 374 -14.24 -3.43 2.57
C SER A 374 -14.76 -2.42 1.56
N ASP A 375 -14.10 -2.33 0.42
CA ASP A 375 -14.46 -1.46 -0.71
C ASP A 375 -16.00 -1.33 -0.92
N PRO A 376 -16.52 -0.09 -1.04
CA PRO A 376 -15.82 1.20 -1.09
C PRO A 376 -15.63 1.89 0.28
N PHE A 377 -16.08 1.31 1.38
CA PHE A 377 -16.13 1.96 2.69
C PHE A 377 -14.75 2.22 3.30
N CYS A 378 -13.73 1.41 2.96
CA CYS A 378 -12.34 1.65 3.35
C CYS A 378 -11.70 2.86 2.64
N ARG A 379 -12.38 3.43 1.63
CA ARG A 379 -11.92 4.55 0.80
C ARG A 379 -12.63 5.86 1.13
N GLY A 380 -12.99 6.07 2.40
CA GLY A 380 -13.56 7.33 2.89
C GLY A 380 -12.58 8.50 2.80
N CYS A 381 -13.11 9.73 2.81
CA CYS A 381 -12.29 10.93 2.85
C CYS A 381 -11.53 11.06 4.15
N TYR A 382 -10.28 11.53 4.07
CA TYR A 382 -9.47 11.81 5.25
C TYR A 382 -10.15 12.85 6.15
N ASP A 383 -10.31 12.52 7.43
CA ASP A 383 -10.92 13.42 8.41
C ASP A 383 -9.86 14.35 9.04
N TRP A 384 -9.64 15.49 8.39
CA TRP A 384 -8.65 16.47 8.84
C TRP A 384 -9.05 17.21 10.12
N GLU A 385 -10.34 17.27 10.43
CA GLU A 385 -10.88 18.06 11.53
C GLU A 385 -11.03 17.25 12.82
N ASN A 386 -11.61 16.03 12.72
CA ASN A 386 -12.01 15.23 13.87
C ASN A 386 -11.18 13.97 14.09
N GLY A 387 -10.16 13.75 13.26
CA GLY A 387 -9.27 12.59 13.41
C GLY A 387 -8.60 12.51 14.78
N ASP A 388 -8.33 11.28 15.25
CA ASP A 388 -7.74 11.02 16.57
C ASP A 388 -6.31 11.58 16.68
N ARG A 389 -6.17 12.70 17.38
CA ARG A 389 -4.88 13.39 17.58
C ARG A 389 -3.93 12.60 18.47
N GLN A 390 -4.43 11.79 19.41
CA GLN A 390 -3.56 10.98 20.29
C GLN A 390 -2.97 9.82 19.51
N LEU A 391 -3.78 9.13 18.70
CA LEU A 391 -3.29 8.07 17.83
C LEU A 391 -2.30 8.62 16.80
N ARG A 392 -2.59 9.76 16.19
CA ARG A 392 -1.66 10.45 15.30
C ARG A 392 -0.32 10.74 15.97
N SER A 393 -0.35 11.33 17.18
CA SER A 393 0.86 11.62 17.94
C SER A 393 1.67 10.36 18.25
N PHE A 394 1.01 9.23 18.45
CA PHE A 394 1.68 7.94 18.61
C PHE A 394 2.40 7.48 17.34
N TYR A 395 1.78 7.60 16.16
CA TYR A 395 2.42 7.32 14.88
C TYR A 395 3.59 8.28 14.60
N GLU A 396 3.44 9.58 14.90
CA GLU A 396 4.54 10.55 14.83
C GLU A 396 5.71 10.16 15.75
N GLN A 397 5.41 9.64 16.94
CA GLN A 397 6.43 9.14 17.86
C GLN A 397 7.14 7.90 17.28
N LEU A 398 6.42 6.93 16.74
CA LEU A 398 7.01 5.77 16.05
C LEU A 398 7.89 6.20 14.88
N GLY A 399 7.47 7.18 14.11
CA GLY A 399 8.26 7.76 13.03
C GLY A 399 9.59 8.35 13.52
N ARG A 400 9.55 9.12 14.61
CA ARG A 400 10.78 9.66 15.24
C ARG A 400 11.69 8.54 15.76
N ILE A 401 11.15 7.53 16.45
CA ILE A 401 11.90 6.39 16.97
C ILE A 401 12.59 5.64 15.81
N ARG A 402 11.84 5.36 14.74
CA ARG A 402 12.40 4.68 13.56
C ARG A 402 13.49 5.51 12.88
N GLY A 403 13.35 6.83 12.84
CA GLY A 403 14.38 7.77 12.37
C GLY A 403 15.63 7.79 13.24
N GLN A 404 15.48 7.79 14.56
CA GLN A 404 16.59 7.73 15.51
C GLN A 404 17.37 6.40 15.42
N LEU A 405 16.65 5.30 15.21
CA LEU A 405 17.19 3.95 15.15
C LEU A 405 17.33 3.43 13.70
N LYS A 406 17.39 4.35 12.72
CA LYS A 406 17.39 4.01 11.29
C LYS A 406 18.45 3.00 10.88
N ASP A 407 19.66 3.08 11.48
CA ASP A 407 20.80 2.23 11.15
C ASP A 407 20.65 0.81 11.75
N VAL A 408 19.72 0.62 12.70
CA VAL A 408 19.34 -0.70 13.20
C VAL A 408 18.17 -1.27 12.36
N PHE A 409 17.18 -0.45 12.03
CA PHE A 409 15.99 -0.94 11.33
C PHE A 409 16.16 -1.09 9.83
N ARG A 410 17.14 -0.40 9.20
CA ARG A 410 17.38 -0.47 7.76
C ARG A 410 17.78 -1.86 7.29
N ASP A 411 18.77 -2.45 7.94
CA ASP A 411 19.40 -3.70 7.52
C ASP A 411 19.73 -4.66 8.68
N GLY A 412 19.23 -4.35 9.88
CA GLY A 412 19.45 -5.19 11.06
C GLY A 412 18.81 -6.56 10.93
N THR A 413 19.47 -7.57 11.46
CA THR A 413 18.93 -8.92 11.57
C THR A 413 17.81 -8.99 12.61
N TYR A 414 16.95 -9.96 12.48
CA TYR A 414 15.94 -10.32 13.48
C TYR A 414 16.39 -11.54 14.27
N ARG A 415 16.13 -11.54 15.56
CA ARG A 415 16.28 -12.71 16.42
C ARG A 415 15.17 -12.73 17.47
N GLU A 416 14.46 -13.85 17.57
CA GLU A 416 13.56 -14.11 18.68
C GLU A 416 14.39 -14.32 19.96
N ILE A 417 14.08 -13.58 21.02
CA ILE A 417 14.77 -13.67 22.30
C ILE A 417 14.01 -14.55 23.27
N TYR A 418 12.70 -14.31 23.35
CA TYR A 418 11.81 -15.07 24.23
C TYR A 418 10.39 -15.03 23.71
N ALA A 419 9.71 -16.15 23.77
CA ALA A 419 8.32 -16.24 23.38
C ALA A 419 7.54 -17.21 24.28
N THR A 420 6.31 -16.84 24.56
CA THR A 420 5.26 -17.72 25.07
C THR A 420 4.07 -17.69 24.13
N GLN A 421 2.99 -18.35 24.47
CA GLN A 421 1.78 -18.29 23.67
C GLN A 421 1.24 -16.85 23.48
N THR A 422 1.48 -15.94 24.45
CA THR A 422 0.88 -14.59 24.44
C THR A 422 1.88 -13.44 24.60
N PHE A 423 3.15 -13.75 24.73
CA PHE A 423 4.22 -12.77 24.94
C PHE A 423 5.36 -13.04 23.98
N LEU A 424 5.88 -12.00 23.34
CA LEU A 424 7.00 -12.08 22.42
C LEU A 424 8.00 -10.97 22.70
N VAL A 425 9.29 -11.35 22.74
CA VAL A 425 10.42 -10.43 22.76
C VAL A 425 11.36 -10.79 21.62
N TYR A 426 11.73 -9.81 20.82
CA TYR A 426 12.70 -9.98 19.74
C TYR A 426 13.71 -8.85 19.67
N GLU A 427 14.83 -9.15 19.07
CA GLU A 427 15.96 -8.23 18.84
C GLU A 427 16.04 -7.88 17.35
N ARG A 428 16.28 -6.59 17.07
CA ARG A 428 16.82 -6.13 15.81
C ARG A 428 18.26 -5.69 16.05
N LYS A 429 19.21 -6.25 15.28
CA LYS A 429 20.64 -6.01 15.51
C LYS A 429 21.37 -5.68 14.23
N SER A 430 22.15 -4.61 14.26
CA SER A 430 23.09 -4.21 13.21
C SER A 430 24.47 -3.88 13.81
N LYS A 431 25.37 -3.37 13.00
CA LYS A 431 26.65 -2.82 13.48
C LYS A 431 26.46 -1.58 14.37
N ALA A 432 25.34 -0.88 14.25
CA ALA A 432 25.01 0.30 15.06
C ALA A 432 24.50 -0.04 16.46
N GLY A 433 24.18 -1.31 16.73
CA GLY A 433 23.70 -1.76 18.03
C GLY A 433 22.52 -2.70 17.96
N SER A 434 21.90 -2.92 19.12
CA SER A 434 20.73 -3.77 19.30
C SER A 434 19.55 -2.99 19.84
N VAL A 435 18.38 -3.29 19.32
CA VAL A 435 17.09 -2.81 19.79
C VAL A 435 16.21 -4.02 20.10
N TYR A 436 15.60 -4.02 21.28
CA TYR A 436 14.68 -5.07 21.71
C TYR A 436 13.26 -4.55 21.70
N VAL A 437 12.34 -5.37 21.24
CA VAL A 437 10.91 -5.07 21.20
C VAL A 437 10.17 -6.13 21.97
N TYR A 438 9.24 -5.71 22.81
CA TYR A 438 8.38 -6.63 23.55
C TYR A 438 6.91 -6.30 23.34
N VAL A 439 6.06 -7.34 23.27
CA VAL A 439 4.60 -7.23 23.15
C VAL A 439 3.94 -8.29 24.00
N ASN A 440 3.04 -7.89 24.89
CA ASN A 440 2.33 -8.77 25.81
C ASN A 440 0.81 -8.69 25.61
N ARG A 441 0.23 -9.70 24.93
CA ARG A 441 -1.23 -9.84 24.75
C ARG A 441 -1.89 -10.68 25.84
N GLY A 442 -1.08 -11.31 26.71
CA GLY A 442 -1.56 -12.19 27.76
C GLY A 442 -2.02 -11.46 29.02
N SER A 443 -2.57 -12.23 29.95
CA SER A 443 -2.98 -11.77 31.28
C SER A 443 -1.86 -11.77 32.31
N CYS A 444 -0.78 -12.51 32.06
CA CYS A 444 0.37 -12.62 32.96
C CYS A 444 1.32 -11.43 32.80
N GLN A 445 2.02 -11.11 33.88
CA GLN A 445 3.17 -10.21 33.83
C GLN A 445 4.45 -11.02 33.62
N TYR A 446 5.45 -10.40 32.98
CA TYR A 446 6.75 -10.98 32.70
C TYR A 446 7.85 -10.09 33.24
N LYS A 447 8.92 -10.70 33.79
CA LYS A 447 10.13 -9.99 34.16
C LYS A 447 11.13 -10.12 33.02
N LEU A 448 11.50 -9.02 32.41
CA LEU A 448 12.60 -8.95 31.47
C LEU A 448 13.85 -8.52 32.24
N SER A 449 14.86 -9.41 32.31
CA SER A 449 16.10 -9.14 32.99
C SER A 449 17.22 -8.85 31.98
N PHE A 450 18.02 -7.84 32.26
CA PHE A 450 19.18 -7.44 31.45
C PHE A 450 20.23 -6.80 32.36
N GLU A 451 21.47 -6.73 31.90
CA GLU A 451 22.56 -6.07 32.63
C GLU A 451 22.72 -4.61 32.17
N GLY A 452 22.78 -3.70 33.11
CA GLY A 452 23.03 -2.28 32.88
C GLY A 452 21.72 -1.48 32.65
N ALA A 453 21.88 -0.32 32.01
CA ALA A 453 20.79 0.61 31.82
C ALA A 453 20.24 0.51 30.41
N PHE A 454 18.89 0.55 30.28
CA PHE A 454 18.14 0.54 29.03
C PHE A 454 17.15 1.69 29.00
N ARG A 455 17.05 2.34 27.85
CA ARG A 455 16.03 3.34 27.57
C ARG A 455 14.83 2.67 26.91
N GLU A 456 13.64 2.94 27.42
CA GLU A 456 12.37 2.63 26.74
C GLU A 456 11.90 3.87 25.96
N TYR A 457 11.70 3.71 24.65
CA TYR A 457 11.53 4.84 23.73
C TYR A 457 10.14 5.44 23.72
N LEU A 458 9.08 4.65 24.01
CA LEU A 458 7.71 5.14 24.01
C LEU A 458 7.41 6.01 25.24
N SER A 459 7.87 5.56 26.42
CA SER A 459 7.69 6.30 27.68
C SER A 459 8.82 7.27 28.00
N GLY A 460 9.99 7.10 27.36
CA GLY A 460 11.21 7.82 27.65
C GLY A 460 11.91 7.40 28.95
N LYS A 461 11.41 6.38 29.66
CA LYS A 461 11.94 5.91 30.94
C LYS A 461 13.24 5.12 30.76
N THR A 462 14.07 5.16 31.80
CA THR A 462 15.28 4.32 31.93
C THR A 462 15.05 3.25 32.98
N TYR A 463 15.40 2.03 32.62
CA TYR A 463 15.35 0.85 33.50
C TYR A 463 16.76 0.32 33.73
N ARG A 464 17.03 -0.16 34.95
CA ARG A 464 18.32 -0.80 35.32
C ARG A 464 18.07 -2.23 35.75
N ASP A 465 18.90 -3.13 35.22
CA ASP A 465 18.94 -4.56 35.59
C ASP A 465 17.61 -5.33 35.41
N GLY A 466 16.65 -4.73 34.71
CA GLY A 466 15.41 -5.38 34.33
C GLY A 466 14.18 -4.49 34.47
N MET A 467 13.07 -5.01 33.98
CA MET A 467 11.75 -4.37 34.06
C MET A 467 10.62 -5.41 34.13
N ILE A 468 9.49 -5.02 34.68
CA ILE A 468 8.27 -5.82 34.67
C ILE A 468 7.36 -5.33 33.54
N ILE A 469 6.94 -6.26 32.70
CA ILE A 469 6.02 -6.02 31.58
C ILE A 469 4.67 -6.58 32.00
N LYS A 470 3.69 -5.70 32.11
CA LYS A 470 2.31 -6.03 32.49
C LYS A 470 1.48 -6.47 31.31
N LYS A 471 0.26 -6.93 31.59
CA LYS A 471 -0.77 -7.22 30.58
C LYS A 471 -0.98 -6.02 29.66
N GLY A 472 -1.00 -6.26 28.34
CA GLY A 472 -1.26 -5.25 27.33
C GLY A 472 -0.09 -4.30 27.05
N GLU A 473 1.04 -4.43 27.77
CA GLU A 473 2.20 -3.57 27.56
C GLU A 473 3.03 -4.01 26.36
N TYR A 474 3.58 -3.04 25.69
CA TYR A 474 4.49 -3.17 24.56
C TYR A 474 5.52 -2.04 24.59
N GLY A 475 6.66 -2.25 23.97
CA GLY A 475 7.68 -1.21 23.95
C GLY A 475 8.92 -1.55 23.15
N ILE A 476 9.76 -0.55 23.03
CA ILE A 476 11.01 -0.57 22.27
C ILE A 476 12.12 -0.11 23.19
N ILE A 477 13.11 -0.95 23.45
CA ILE A 477 14.21 -0.64 24.34
C ILE A 477 15.58 -0.85 23.69
N SER A 478 16.55 -0.05 24.05
CA SER A 478 17.97 -0.29 23.74
C SER A 478 18.86 0.05 24.93
N ARG A 479 20.06 -0.54 24.94
CA ARG A 479 21.07 -0.21 25.94
C ARG A 479 21.51 1.26 25.78
N ILE A 480 21.74 1.93 26.92
CA ILE A 480 22.27 3.30 26.99
C ILE A 480 23.78 3.24 27.03
#